data_472d67559266770a13aad64aa56ac426
#
_entry.id   472d67559266770a13aad64aa56ac426
#
_cell.length_a   1.000
_cell.length_b   1.000
_cell.length_c   1.000
_cell.angle_alpha   90.00
_cell.angle_beta   90.00
_cell.angle_gamma   90.00
#
_symmetry.space_group_name_H-M   'P 1'
#
loop_
_entity.id
_entity.type
_entity.pdbx_description
1 polymer ?
#
loop_
_entity_poly.entity_id
_entity_poly.type
_entity_poly.pdbx_seq_one_letter_code
_entity_poly.pdbx_strand_id
1 'polypeptide(L)'
;LKEKYPHLKLAVGEALQCPTILENGFGGHRIEGIGDKHIPWIHNVKNTDMVIDIDDEDSQRLLRLFNTPEGQAYLKNELHLDDELIEKLTWLGISGIANVLCCIKMAKYYEFTERDVVGTVLTDSAVMYQSRIQELNDQHGAYNAHEAAMDHALHMLGLKLDSMQELTYADRKRVHNLKYYTWVEQQGKTVEELNALWYDTEGTWDTVHARAKDLDDLIN
;
A
#
# COMPACT_ATOMS: atom_id res chain seq x y z
N LEU A 1 -13.18 12.36 -1.20
CA LEU A 1 -12.12 13.21 -0.64
C LEU A 1 -11.63 14.23 -1.64
N LYS A 2 -11.26 13.86 -2.87
CA LYS A 2 -10.76 14.78 -3.90
C LYS A 2 -11.75 15.90 -4.28
N GLU A 3 -13.04 15.61 -4.30
CA GLU A 3 -14.08 16.64 -4.52
C GLU A 3 -14.03 17.74 -3.45
N LYS A 4 -13.82 17.34 -2.20
CA LYS A 4 -13.71 18.26 -1.06
C LYS A 4 -12.33 18.91 -0.95
N TYR A 5 -11.29 18.16 -1.34
CA TYR A 5 -9.89 18.56 -1.25
C TYR A 5 -9.19 18.33 -2.60
N PRO A 6 -9.37 19.24 -3.59
CA PRO A 6 -8.84 19.05 -4.95
C PRO A 6 -7.32 18.90 -5.03
N HIS A 7 -6.59 19.46 -4.06
CA HIS A 7 -5.13 19.39 -3.99
C HIS A 7 -4.61 18.12 -3.32
N LEU A 8 -5.52 17.29 -2.75
CA LEU A 8 -5.12 16.02 -2.15
C LEU A 8 -4.43 15.15 -3.20
N LYS A 9 -3.26 14.63 -2.85
CA LYS A 9 -2.57 13.60 -3.62
C LYS A 9 -2.98 12.23 -3.08
N LEU A 10 -3.38 11.34 -3.98
CA LEU A 10 -3.75 9.97 -3.66
C LEU A 10 -2.76 9.00 -4.30
N ALA A 11 -2.02 8.27 -3.50
CA ALA A 11 -1.18 7.17 -3.95
C ALA A 11 -1.85 5.82 -3.69
N VAL A 12 -1.62 4.86 -4.56
CA VAL A 12 -1.93 3.44 -4.34
C VAL A 12 -0.62 2.69 -4.14
N GLY A 13 -0.61 1.79 -3.16
CA GLY A 13 0.51 0.88 -2.91
C GLY A 13 0.24 -0.49 -3.52
N GLU A 14 1.26 -1.10 -4.11
CA GLU A 14 1.22 -2.49 -4.54
C GLU A 14 2.55 -3.19 -4.22
N ALA A 15 2.58 -4.51 -4.34
CA ALA A 15 3.80 -5.28 -4.17
C ALA A 15 4.64 -5.20 -5.47
N LEU A 16 5.93 -4.93 -5.35
CA LEU A 16 6.85 -4.90 -6.50
C LEU A 16 6.86 -6.24 -7.27
N GLN A 17 6.61 -7.35 -6.60
CA GLN A 17 6.50 -8.67 -7.22
C GLN A 17 5.18 -8.87 -7.96
N CYS A 18 4.21 -7.96 -7.78
CA CYS A 18 2.93 -7.94 -8.49
C CYS A 18 2.58 -6.53 -8.99
N PRO A 19 3.38 -5.94 -9.91
CA PRO A 19 3.33 -4.54 -10.31
C PRO A 19 2.23 -4.31 -11.37
N THR A 20 0.98 -4.57 -11.04
CA THR A 20 -0.15 -4.53 -11.97
C THR A 20 -0.42 -3.12 -12.47
N ILE A 21 -0.36 -2.13 -11.58
CA ILE A 21 -0.62 -0.73 -11.92
C ILE A 21 0.62 -0.09 -12.55
N LEU A 22 1.79 -0.32 -11.98
CA LEU A 22 3.03 0.27 -12.47
C LEU A 22 3.42 -0.31 -13.83
N GLU A 23 3.51 -1.65 -13.94
CA GLU A 23 4.15 -2.34 -15.07
C GLU A 23 3.20 -3.23 -15.90
N ASN A 24 1.89 -3.28 -15.61
CA ASN A 24 0.92 -4.23 -16.17
C ASN A 24 1.32 -5.70 -15.95
N GLY A 25 2.10 -5.96 -14.92
CA GLY A 25 2.61 -7.29 -14.57
C GLY A 25 1.85 -7.91 -13.41
N PHE A 26 2.12 -9.19 -13.17
CA PHE A 26 1.67 -9.85 -11.95
C PHE A 26 2.60 -11.01 -11.60
N GLY A 27 2.66 -11.34 -10.31
CA GLY A 27 3.45 -12.45 -9.80
C GLY A 27 3.05 -12.81 -8.38
N GLY A 28 3.65 -13.87 -7.85
CA GLY A 28 3.51 -14.21 -6.44
C GLY A 28 4.27 -13.21 -5.57
N HIS A 29 3.64 -12.75 -4.51
CA HIS A 29 4.20 -11.80 -3.55
C HIS A 29 3.89 -12.23 -2.11
N ARG A 30 4.58 -11.62 -1.14
CA ARG A 30 4.45 -11.93 0.30
C ARG A 30 3.86 -10.78 1.13
N ILE A 31 3.47 -9.68 0.52
CA ILE A 31 2.74 -8.61 1.19
C ILE A 31 1.25 -8.98 1.17
N GLU A 32 0.81 -9.75 2.17
CA GLU A 32 -0.61 -10.12 2.28
C GLU A 32 -1.46 -8.86 2.46
N GLY A 33 -2.58 -8.82 1.72
CA GLY A 33 -3.54 -7.71 1.76
C GLY A 33 -3.35 -6.63 0.71
N ILE A 34 -2.22 -6.57 0.01
CA ILE A 34 -2.01 -5.69 -1.15
C ILE A 34 -1.30 -6.43 -2.27
N GLY A 35 -1.50 -5.95 -3.52
CA GLY A 35 -1.00 -6.61 -4.71
C GLY A 35 -2.06 -7.56 -5.31
N ASP A 36 -2.73 -7.11 -6.35
CA ASP A 36 -3.72 -7.90 -7.10
C ASP A 36 -3.42 -7.78 -8.59
N LYS A 37 -3.52 -8.89 -9.30
CA LYS A 37 -3.43 -8.93 -10.77
C LYS A 37 -4.60 -8.24 -11.48
N HIS A 38 -5.62 -7.81 -10.74
CA HIS A 38 -6.83 -7.19 -11.28
C HIS A 38 -6.96 -5.75 -10.79
N ILE A 39 -7.40 -4.87 -11.67
CA ILE A 39 -7.83 -3.53 -11.24
C ILE A 39 -9.29 -3.64 -10.79
N PRO A 40 -9.61 -3.35 -9.51
CA PRO A 40 -10.97 -3.45 -9.01
C PRO A 40 -11.96 -2.60 -9.81
N TRP A 41 -13.16 -3.12 -10.05
CA TRP A 41 -14.21 -2.39 -10.78
C TRP A 41 -14.48 -1.02 -10.18
N ILE A 42 -14.55 -0.97 -8.86
CA ILE A 42 -14.85 0.22 -8.07
C ILE A 42 -13.66 1.18 -7.89
N HIS A 43 -12.48 0.85 -8.40
CA HIS A 43 -11.33 1.75 -8.34
C HIS A 43 -11.51 2.89 -9.37
N ASN A 44 -11.81 4.09 -8.90
CA ASN A 44 -11.81 5.28 -9.76
C ASN A 44 -10.37 5.74 -10.03
N VAL A 45 -9.76 5.18 -11.07
CA VAL A 45 -8.36 5.45 -11.42
C VAL A 45 -8.10 6.92 -11.74
N LYS A 46 -9.11 7.69 -12.17
CA LYS A 46 -8.96 9.14 -12.41
C LYS A 46 -8.53 9.91 -11.16
N ASN A 47 -8.87 9.40 -9.99
CA ASN A 47 -8.52 10.01 -8.70
C ASN A 47 -7.16 9.59 -8.16
N THR A 48 -6.48 8.62 -8.80
CA THR A 48 -5.16 8.14 -8.39
C THR A 48 -4.08 9.01 -9.02
N ASP A 49 -3.23 9.60 -8.19
CA ASP A 49 -2.15 10.47 -8.66
C ASP A 49 -0.82 9.74 -8.81
N MET A 50 -0.61 8.70 -8.02
CA MET A 50 0.66 7.98 -7.97
C MET A 50 0.46 6.50 -7.69
N VAL A 51 1.35 5.67 -8.21
CA VAL A 51 1.53 4.28 -7.80
C VAL A 51 2.90 4.13 -7.15
N ILE A 52 2.98 3.32 -6.09
CA ILE A 52 4.19 3.06 -5.33
C ILE A 52 4.29 1.57 -5.06
N ASP A 53 5.33 0.93 -5.58
CA ASP A 53 5.60 -0.47 -5.31
C ASP A 53 6.55 -0.61 -4.14
N ILE A 54 6.28 -1.61 -3.30
CA ILE A 54 7.11 -1.97 -2.15
C ILE A 54 7.63 -3.39 -2.37
N ASP A 55 8.92 -3.57 -2.19
CA ASP A 55 9.53 -4.90 -2.25
C ASP A 55 9.05 -5.76 -1.07
N ASP A 56 8.76 -7.01 -1.34
CA ASP A 56 8.44 -8.01 -0.33
C ASP A 56 9.47 -8.05 0.80
N GLU A 57 10.76 -7.98 0.47
CA GLU A 57 11.84 -7.98 1.45
C GLU A 57 11.76 -6.78 2.40
N ASP A 58 11.46 -5.58 1.89
CA ASP A 58 11.36 -4.39 2.75
C ASP A 58 10.31 -4.60 3.84
N SER A 59 9.13 -5.09 3.47
CA SER A 59 8.05 -5.33 4.43
C SER A 59 8.35 -6.49 5.39
N GLN A 60 8.91 -7.59 4.88
CA GLN A 60 9.19 -8.77 5.69
C GLN A 60 10.34 -8.54 6.69
N ARG A 61 11.39 -7.83 6.27
CA ARG A 61 12.51 -7.50 7.12
C ARG A 61 12.11 -6.56 8.26
N LEU A 62 11.29 -5.56 7.97
CA LEU A 62 10.78 -4.67 9.01
C LEU A 62 9.77 -5.36 9.92
N LEU A 63 8.96 -6.29 9.44
CA LEU A 63 8.12 -7.13 10.30
C LEU A 63 8.97 -7.86 11.34
N ARG A 64 10.09 -8.45 10.92
CA ARG A 64 11.01 -9.16 11.80
C ARG A 64 11.69 -8.21 12.79
N LEU A 65 12.15 -7.04 12.32
CA LEU A 65 12.78 -6.01 13.15
C LEU A 65 11.86 -5.53 14.29
N PHE A 66 10.58 -5.32 13.98
CA PHE A 66 9.62 -4.78 14.96
C PHE A 66 9.13 -5.84 15.97
N ASN A 67 9.20 -7.13 15.62
CA ASN A 67 8.52 -8.19 16.37
C ASN A 67 9.45 -9.22 17.02
N THR A 68 10.76 -9.07 16.91
CA THR A 68 11.71 -9.94 17.62
C THR A 68 12.30 -9.23 18.83
N PRO A 69 12.63 -9.96 19.92
CA PRO A 69 13.26 -9.36 21.08
C PRO A 69 14.55 -8.62 20.78
N GLU A 70 15.37 -9.16 19.85
CA GLU A 70 16.64 -8.57 19.42
C GLU A 70 16.42 -7.30 18.61
N GLY A 71 15.40 -7.29 17.74
CA GLY A 71 15.00 -6.11 16.96
C GLY A 71 14.49 -4.99 17.87
N GLN A 72 13.62 -5.29 18.81
CA GLN A 72 13.12 -4.33 19.80
C GLN A 72 14.23 -3.80 20.70
N ALA A 73 15.17 -4.66 21.12
CA ALA A 73 16.35 -4.25 21.87
C ALA A 73 17.23 -3.28 21.04
N TYR A 74 17.42 -3.53 19.75
CA TYR A 74 18.11 -2.62 18.84
C TYR A 74 17.40 -1.26 18.75
N LEU A 75 16.09 -1.26 18.49
CA LEU A 75 15.30 -0.02 18.42
C LEU A 75 15.40 0.81 19.69
N LYS A 76 15.39 0.16 20.86
CA LYS A 76 15.50 0.82 22.16
C LYS A 76 16.91 1.36 22.44
N ASN A 77 17.92 0.51 22.29
CA ASN A 77 19.27 0.81 22.77
C ASN A 77 20.07 1.67 21.78
N GLU A 78 19.91 1.43 20.47
CA GLU A 78 20.68 2.11 19.43
C GLU A 78 19.93 3.31 18.85
N LEU A 79 18.61 3.21 18.68
CA LEU A 79 17.80 4.30 18.13
C LEU A 79 17.11 5.14 19.21
N HIS A 80 17.21 4.74 20.48
CA HIS A 80 16.64 5.44 21.62
C HIS A 80 15.13 5.66 21.53
N LEU A 81 14.40 4.73 20.88
CA LEU A 81 12.94 4.77 20.83
C LEU A 81 12.37 4.43 22.22
N ASP A 82 11.27 5.07 22.57
CA ASP A 82 10.55 4.76 23.80
C ASP A 82 9.77 3.43 23.70
N ASP A 83 9.50 2.85 24.84
CA ASP A 83 8.84 1.53 24.93
C ASP A 83 7.41 1.57 24.34
N GLU A 84 6.70 2.70 24.45
CA GLU A 84 5.35 2.86 23.93
C GLU A 84 5.36 2.82 22.38
N LEU A 85 6.32 3.48 21.74
CA LEU A 85 6.46 3.45 20.29
C LEU A 85 6.85 2.04 19.81
N ILE A 86 7.79 1.38 20.49
CA ILE A 86 8.22 0.01 20.16
C ILE A 86 7.02 -0.95 20.25
N GLU A 87 6.20 -0.84 21.30
CA GLU A 87 4.98 -1.64 21.42
C GLU A 87 4.03 -1.38 20.24
N LYS A 88 3.79 -0.11 19.87
CA LYS A 88 2.91 0.26 18.76
C LYS A 88 3.40 -0.25 17.40
N LEU A 89 4.71 -0.39 17.18
CA LEU A 89 5.25 -0.96 15.94
C LEU A 89 4.79 -2.42 15.73
N THR A 90 4.51 -3.17 16.80
CA THR A 90 3.97 -4.54 16.69
C THR A 90 2.51 -4.60 16.22
N TRP A 91 1.81 -3.46 16.21
CA TRP A 91 0.45 -3.37 15.69
C TRP A 91 0.40 -3.28 14.16
N LEU A 92 1.55 -3.10 13.52
CA LEU A 92 1.66 -3.05 12.07
C LEU A 92 1.76 -4.47 11.51
N GLY A 93 0.72 -4.91 10.79
CA GLY A 93 0.79 -6.09 9.95
C GLY A 93 1.61 -5.83 8.67
N ILE A 94 1.78 -6.83 7.84
CA ILE A 94 2.65 -6.75 6.64
C ILE A 94 2.19 -5.63 5.71
N SER A 95 0.90 -5.56 5.39
CA SER A 95 0.35 -4.49 4.54
C SER A 95 0.42 -3.11 5.20
N GLY A 96 0.29 -3.05 6.54
CA GLY A 96 0.46 -1.82 7.31
C GLY A 96 1.89 -1.28 7.20
N ILE A 97 2.90 -2.13 7.30
CA ILE A 97 4.31 -1.78 7.09
C ILE A 97 4.51 -1.28 5.65
N ALA A 98 4.02 -2.00 4.64
CA ALA A 98 4.12 -1.58 3.25
C ALA A 98 3.46 -0.19 3.03
N ASN A 99 2.30 0.05 3.61
CA ASN A 99 1.63 1.35 3.54
C ASN A 99 2.45 2.48 4.19
N VAL A 100 3.11 2.22 5.32
CA VAL A 100 4.03 3.19 5.93
C VAL A 100 5.23 3.47 5.01
N LEU A 101 5.80 2.45 4.38
CA LEU A 101 6.88 2.62 3.40
C LEU A 101 6.42 3.42 2.18
N CYS A 102 5.19 3.21 1.68
CA CYS A 102 4.59 4.05 0.64
C CYS A 102 4.50 5.52 1.09
N CYS A 103 4.08 5.78 2.34
CA CYS A 103 4.04 7.14 2.89
C CYS A 103 5.42 7.78 2.93
N ILE A 104 6.46 7.04 3.31
CA ILE A 104 7.85 7.51 3.34
C ILE A 104 8.33 7.84 1.91
N LYS A 105 8.11 6.94 0.93
CA LYS A 105 8.47 7.18 -0.47
C LYS A 105 7.73 8.41 -1.01
N MET A 106 6.43 8.53 -0.75
CA MET A 106 5.63 9.67 -1.17
C MET A 106 6.14 10.99 -0.56
N ALA A 107 6.42 10.99 0.74
CA ALA A 107 6.94 12.17 1.44
C ALA A 107 8.32 12.61 0.91
N LYS A 108 9.21 11.65 0.65
CA LYS A 108 10.50 11.92 0.00
C LYS A 108 10.34 12.48 -1.42
N TYR A 109 9.44 11.91 -2.22
CA TYR A 109 9.22 12.30 -3.60
C TYR A 109 8.68 13.73 -3.74
N TYR A 110 7.69 14.08 -2.92
CA TYR A 110 7.10 15.43 -2.92
C TYR A 110 7.82 16.41 -2.00
N GLU A 111 8.93 16.00 -1.37
CA GLU A 111 9.71 16.82 -0.43
C GLU A 111 8.84 17.41 0.70
N PHE A 112 7.94 16.56 1.27
CA PHE A 112 7.05 16.99 2.33
C PHE A 112 7.82 17.45 3.57
N THR A 113 7.25 18.41 4.24
CA THR A 113 7.78 19.06 5.44
C THR A 113 6.87 18.78 6.65
N GLU A 114 7.22 19.29 7.81
CA GLU A 114 6.39 19.25 9.01
C GLU A 114 5.00 19.89 8.88
N ARG A 115 4.73 20.63 7.79
CA ARG A 115 3.44 21.27 7.49
C ARG A 115 2.52 20.40 6.67
N ASP A 116 3.03 19.31 6.16
CA ASP A 116 2.28 18.38 5.32
C ASP A 116 1.73 17.23 6.16
N VAL A 117 0.59 16.72 5.77
CA VAL A 117 -0.07 15.59 6.46
C VAL A 117 -0.17 14.42 5.48
N VAL A 118 0.37 13.29 5.88
CA VAL A 118 0.24 12.03 5.14
C VAL A 118 -0.62 11.08 5.98
N GLY A 119 -1.70 10.57 5.38
CA GLY A 119 -2.59 9.60 6.01
C GLY A 119 -2.55 8.27 5.29
N THR A 120 -2.62 7.17 6.04
CA THR A 120 -2.72 5.82 5.48
C THR A 120 -3.66 4.95 6.31
N VAL A 121 -3.93 3.73 5.81
CA VAL A 121 -4.79 2.76 6.48
C VAL A 121 -3.93 1.62 7.02
N LEU A 122 -4.15 1.27 8.29
CA LEU A 122 -3.52 0.13 8.95
C LEU A 122 -4.64 -0.87 9.27
N THR A 123 -4.59 -2.05 8.67
CA THR A 123 -5.72 -2.99 8.64
C THR A 123 -5.64 -4.09 9.68
N ASP A 124 -4.43 -4.58 9.97
CA ASP A 124 -4.20 -5.73 10.85
C ASP A 124 -2.88 -5.56 11.65
N SER A 125 -2.57 -6.53 12.49
CA SER A 125 -1.37 -6.48 13.32
C SER A 125 -0.45 -7.68 13.08
N ALA A 126 0.81 -7.55 13.49
CA ALA A 126 1.83 -8.60 13.39
C ALA A 126 1.45 -9.89 14.11
N VAL A 127 0.48 -9.87 15.02
CA VAL A 127 -0.01 -11.07 15.71
C VAL A 127 -0.49 -12.15 14.71
N MET A 128 -1.01 -11.73 13.56
CA MET A 128 -1.48 -12.65 12.51
C MET A 128 -0.33 -13.28 11.72
N TYR A 129 0.90 -12.79 11.83
CA TYR A 129 2.03 -13.13 10.96
C TYR A 129 3.20 -13.79 11.67
N GLN A 130 2.95 -14.48 12.81
CA GLN A 130 3.99 -15.15 13.58
C GLN A 130 4.68 -16.28 12.78
N SER A 131 3.93 -16.95 11.89
CA SER A 131 4.50 -17.96 10.98
C SER A 131 5.51 -17.34 10.00
N ARG A 132 5.26 -16.11 9.54
CA ARG A 132 6.18 -15.39 8.63
C ARG A 132 7.49 -15.04 9.32
N ILE A 133 7.44 -14.65 10.60
CA ILE A 133 8.64 -14.39 11.40
C ILE A 133 9.45 -15.69 11.57
N GLN A 134 8.78 -16.81 11.80
CA GLN A 134 9.45 -18.11 11.87
C GLN A 134 10.08 -18.50 10.53
N GLU A 135 9.37 -18.36 9.41
CA GLU A 135 9.90 -18.61 8.07
C GLU A 135 11.15 -17.75 7.77
N LEU A 136 11.15 -16.48 8.18
CA LEU A 136 12.33 -15.61 8.05
C LEU A 136 13.50 -16.08 8.91
N ASN A 137 13.24 -16.59 10.13
CA ASN A 137 14.27 -17.16 10.97
C ASN A 137 14.84 -18.46 10.38
N ASP A 138 14.00 -19.28 9.78
CA ASP A 138 14.44 -20.53 9.12
C ASP A 138 15.28 -20.22 7.87
N GLN A 139 14.91 -19.18 7.13
CA GLN A 139 15.58 -18.77 5.88
C GLN A 139 16.90 -18.03 6.13
N HIS A 140 16.94 -17.15 7.11
CA HIS A 140 18.05 -16.20 7.34
C HIS A 140 18.83 -16.48 8.62
N GLY A 141 18.45 -17.51 9.39
CA GLY A 141 19.04 -17.82 10.69
C GLY A 141 18.49 -16.97 11.84
N ALA A 142 19.02 -17.20 13.04
CA ALA A 142 18.59 -16.48 14.24
C ALA A 142 18.84 -15.00 14.12
N TYR A 143 17.84 -14.20 14.52
CA TYR A 143 17.96 -12.75 14.51
C TYR A 143 18.96 -12.29 15.58
N ASN A 144 19.67 -11.21 15.30
CA ASN A 144 20.64 -10.63 16.20
C ASN A 144 20.78 -9.11 15.96
N ALA A 145 21.53 -8.41 16.79
CA ALA A 145 21.69 -6.97 16.69
C ALA A 145 22.33 -6.50 15.36
N HIS A 146 23.19 -7.32 14.74
CA HIS A 146 23.78 -6.99 13.44
C HIS A 146 22.72 -7.05 12.36
N GLU A 147 21.91 -8.12 12.33
CA GLU A 147 20.78 -8.25 11.38
C GLU A 147 19.78 -7.11 11.55
N ALA A 148 19.46 -6.73 12.80
CA ALA A 148 18.57 -5.61 13.10
C ALA A 148 19.11 -4.27 12.55
N ALA A 149 20.41 -4.02 12.72
CA ALA A 149 21.06 -2.83 12.16
C ALA A 149 21.05 -2.84 10.62
N MET A 150 21.28 -3.99 10.01
CA MET A 150 21.24 -4.14 8.54
C MET A 150 19.82 -3.94 8.01
N ASP A 151 18.81 -4.57 8.62
CA ASP A 151 17.42 -4.42 8.20
C ASP A 151 16.94 -2.98 8.31
N HIS A 152 17.27 -2.28 9.41
CA HIS A 152 16.98 -0.86 9.55
C HIS A 152 17.69 0.00 8.48
N ALA A 153 18.98 -0.25 8.25
CA ALA A 153 19.76 0.52 7.31
C ALA A 153 19.31 0.33 5.85
N LEU A 154 19.01 -0.90 5.44
CA LEU A 154 18.70 -1.23 4.05
C LEU A 154 17.23 -1.00 3.71
N HIS A 155 16.31 -1.42 4.60
CA HIS A 155 14.87 -1.51 4.30
C HIS A 155 14.06 -0.30 4.83
N MET A 156 14.68 0.56 5.64
CA MET A 156 14.05 1.81 6.09
C MET A 156 14.86 3.04 5.69
N LEU A 157 16.10 3.20 6.18
CA LEU A 157 16.92 4.37 5.84
C LEU A 157 17.31 4.39 4.37
N GLY A 158 17.63 3.22 3.81
CA GLY A 158 18.01 3.03 2.42
C GLY A 158 16.84 3.02 1.43
N LEU A 159 15.61 3.18 1.88
CA LEU A 159 14.42 3.17 1.02
C LEU A 159 14.54 4.20 -0.11
N LYS A 160 14.54 3.71 -1.36
CA LYS A 160 14.76 4.50 -2.56
C LYS A 160 13.45 5.02 -3.15
N LEU A 161 13.57 5.95 -4.11
CA LEU A 161 12.45 6.47 -4.91
C LEU A 161 12.27 5.72 -6.24
N ASP A 162 12.74 4.50 -6.31
CA ASP A 162 12.51 3.58 -7.42
C ASP A 162 11.13 2.92 -7.32
N SER A 163 10.73 2.24 -8.40
CA SER A 163 9.46 1.49 -8.45
C SER A 163 8.26 2.32 -7.98
N MET A 164 8.16 3.54 -8.49
CA MET A 164 7.04 4.44 -8.27
C MET A 164 6.87 5.39 -9.44
N GLN A 165 5.64 5.84 -9.69
CA GLN A 165 5.33 6.73 -10.81
C GLN A 165 4.18 7.67 -10.45
N GLU A 166 4.35 8.97 -10.74
CA GLU A 166 3.23 9.91 -10.81
C GLU A 166 2.47 9.69 -12.12
N LEU A 167 1.15 9.44 -12.01
CA LEU A 167 0.34 9.00 -13.15
C LEU A 167 -0.14 10.20 -13.98
N THR A 168 0.23 10.22 -15.25
CA THR A 168 -0.35 11.11 -16.26
C THR A 168 -1.79 10.69 -16.61
N TYR A 169 -2.47 11.48 -17.44
CA TYR A 169 -3.77 11.07 -17.99
C TYR A 169 -3.68 9.76 -18.78
N ALA A 170 -2.64 9.60 -19.58
CA ALA A 170 -2.42 8.40 -20.38
C ALA A 170 -2.19 7.17 -19.51
N ASP A 171 -1.40 7.30 -18.43
CA ASP A 171 -1.14 6.22 -17.48
C ASP A 171 -2.43 5.80 -16.77
N ARG A 172 -3.20 6.75 -16.26
CA ARG A 172 -4.50 6.48 -15.63
C ARG A 172 -5.45 5.78 -16.60
N LYS A 173 -5.48 6.20 -17.87
CA LYS A 173 -6.31 5.57 -18.89
C LYS A 173 -5.85 4.15 -19.22
N ARG A 174 -4.54 3.93 -19.28
CA ARG A 174 -3.95 2.59 -19.42
C ARG A 174 -4.40 1.66 -18.29
N VAL A 175 -4.23 2.10 -17.04
CA VAL A 175 -4.65 1.33 -15.86
C VAL A 175 -6.15 1.06 -15.86
N HIS A 176 -6.97 2.06 -16.19
CA HIS A 176 -8.42 1.87 -16.33
C HIS A 176 -8.76 0.81 -17.37
N ASN A 177 -8.07 0.81 -18.50
CA ASN A 177 -8.33 -0.14 -19.60
C ASN A 177 -7.95 -1.59 -19.22
N LEU A 178 -7.04 -1.82 -18.25
CA LEU A 178 -6.76 -3.17 -17.73
C LEU A 178 -7.99 -3.85 -17.14
N LYS A 179 -8.99 -3.10 -16.70
CA LYS A 179 -10.27 -3.64 -16.24
C LYS A 179 -10.99 -4.47 -17.28
N TYR A 180 -10.75 -4.20 -18.58
CA TYR A 180 -11.37 -4.91 -19.67
C TYR A 180 -11.17 -6.42 -19.57
N TYR A 181 -9.95 -6.86 -19.36
CA TYR A 181 -9.59 -8.29 -19.32
C TYR A 181 -10.29 -9.07 -18.21
N THR A 182 -10.50 -8.46 -17.06
CA THR A 182 -11.20 -9.11 -15.95
C THR A 182 -12.70 -8.94 -16.06
N TRP A 183 -13.15 -7.70 -16.21
CA TRP A 183 -14.57 -7.38 -16.01
C TRP A 183 -15.42 -7.55 -17.24
N VAL A 184 -14.88 -7.25 -18.43
CA VAL A 184 -15.62 -7.46 -19.68
C VAL A 184 -15.46 -8.89 -20.15
N GLU A 185 -14.24 -9.39 -20.33
CA GLU A 185 -14.01 -10.73 -20.90
C GLU A 185 -14.43 -11.87 -19.96
N GLN A 186 -14.31 -11.71 -18.63
CA GLN A 186 -14.49 -12.82 -17.70
C GLN A 186 -15.72 -12.66 -16.79
N GLN A 187 -16.14 -11.43 -16.49
CA GLN A 187 -17.17 -11.16 -15.49
C GLN A 187 -18.48 -10.61 -16.07
N GLY A 188 -18.62 -10.59 -17.41
CA GLY A 188 -19.86 -10.24 -18.09
C GLY A 188 -20.26 -8.76 -18.04
N LYS A 189 -19.34 -7.86 -17.69
CA LYS A 189 -19.54 -6.43 -17.87
C LYS A 189 -19.46 -6.07 -19.35
N THR A 190 -20.10 -4.96 -19.74
CA THR A 190 -20.04 -4.48 -21.13
C THR A 190 -18.95 -3.41 -21.31
N VAL A 191 -18.55 -3.19 -22.55
CA VAL A 191 -17.61 -2.10 -22.89
C VAL A 191 -18.24 -0.74 -22.59
N GLU A 192 -19.55 -0.61 -22.77
CA GLU A 192 -20.31 0.61 -22.46
C GLU A 192 -20.26 0.92 -20.96
N GLU A 193 -20.47 -0.09 -20.09
CA GLU A 193 -20.32 0.07 -18.64
C GLU A 193 -18.89 0.48 -18.26
N LEU A 194 -17.88 -0.16 -18.85
CA LEU A 194 -16.47 0.21 -18.61
C LEU A 194 -16.18 1.65 -19.04
N ASN A 195 -16.68 2.05 -20.22
CA ASN A 195 -16.52 3.42 -20.70
C ASN A 195 -17.26 4.44 -19.83
N ALA A 196 -18.45 4.10 -19.32
CA ALA A 196 -19.20 4.96 -18.41
C ALA A 196 -18.40 5.30 -17.14
N LEU A 197 -17.68 4.33 -16.55
CA LEU A 197 -16.79 4.59 -15.39
C LEU A 197 -15.72 5.65 -15.67
N TRP A 198 -15.35 5.86 -16.92
CA TRP A 198 -14.35 6.85 -17.30
C TRP A 198 -14.94 8.17 -17.76
N TYR A 199 -15.98 8.13 -18.57
CA TYR A 199 -16.51 9.30 -19.28
C TYR A 199 -17.76 9.89 -18.65
N ASP A 200 -18.53 9.09 -17.90
CA ASP A 200 -19.78 9.50 -17.26
C ASP A 200 -19.66 9.49 -15.73
N THR A 201 -19.08 10.55 -15.19
CA THR A 201 -18.92 10.69 -13.72
C THR A 201 -20.27 10.84 -13.02
N GLU A 202 -21.18 11.65 -13.57
CA GLU A 202 -22.50 11.93 -12.98
C GLU A 202 -23.39 10.69 -12.93
N GLY A 203 -23.47 9.95 -14.05
CA GLY A 203 -24.28 8.73 -14.14
C GLY A 203 -23.70 7.53 -13.39
N THR A 204 -22.41 7.54 -13.08
CA THR A 204 -21.73 6.42 -12.41
C THR A 204 -21.35 6.77 -10.96
N TRP A 205 -20.26 7.51 -10.76
CA TRP A 205 -19.67 7.73 -9.44
C TRP A 205 -20.54 8.57 -8.52
N ASP A 206 -21.12 9.66 -9.04
CA ASP A 206 -21.97 10.55 -8.24
C ASP A 206 -23.26 9.85 -7.85
N THR A 207 -23.84 9.04 -8.74
CA THR A 207 -25.02 8.22 -8.45
C THR A 207 -24.76 7.19 -7.34
N VAL A 208 -23.57 6.55 -7.34
CA VAL A 208 -23.18 5.60 -6.28
C VAL A 208 -22.96 6.35 -4.95
N HIS A 209 -22.27 7.48 -4.98
CA HIS A 209 -22.00 8.28 -3.78
C HIS A 209 -23.28 8.85 -3.16
N ALA A 210 -24.26 9.24 -3.99
CA ALA A 210 -25.56 9.73 -3.50
C ALA A 210 -26.33 8.70 -2.69
N ARG A 211 -26.10 7.41 -2.91
CA ARG A 211 -26.73 6.31 -2.14
C ARG A 211 -26.19 6.13 -0.72
N ALA A 212 -25.05 6.76 -0.39
CA ALA A 212 -24.46 6.59 0.94
C ALA A 212 -25.45 6.95 2.07
N LYS A 213 -26.21 8.03 1.90
CA LYS A 213 -27.22 8.45 2.87
C LYS A 213 -28.34 7.41 3.02
N ASP A 214 -28.84 6.87 1.92
CA ASP A 214 -29.91 5.87 1.93
C ASP A 214 -29.44 4.57 2.62
N LEU A 215 -28.16 4.21 2.45
CA LEU A 215 -27.55 3.07 3.12
C LEU A 215 -27.37 3.33 4.62
N ASP A 216 -26.94 4.52 5.01
CA ASP A 216 -26.83 4.90 6.42
C ASP A 216 -28.19 4.87 7.12
N ASP A 217 -29.24 5.35 6.45
CA ASP A 217 -30.64 5.31 6.95
C ASP A 217 -31.19 3.87 7.08
N LEU A 218 -30.66 2.91 6.31
CA LEU A 218 -31.03 1.50 6.40
C LEU A 218 -30.30 0.75 7.52
N ILE A 219 -29.11 1.22 7.92
CA ILE A 219 -28.27 0.59 8.95
C ILE A 219 -28.66 1.07 10.36
N ASN A 220 -29.17 2.30 10.50
CA ASN A 220 -29.60 2.92 11.75
C ASN A 220 -31.06 2.66 12.04
#